data_c6bda8e7006d5e58cc0a71b7f97921c8
#
_entry.id   c6bda8e7006d5e58cc0a71b7f97921c8
#
_cell.length_a   1.000
_cell.length_b   1.000
_cell.length_c   1.000
_cell.angle_alpha   90.00
_cell.angle_beta   90.00
_cell.angle_gamma   90.00
#
_symmetry.space_group_name_H-M   'P 1'
#
loop_
_entity.id
_entity.type
_entity.pdbx_description
1 polymer ?
#
loop_
_entity_poly.entity_id
_entity_poly.type
_entity_poly.pdbx_seq_one_letter_code
_entity_poly.pdbx_strand_id
1 'polypeptide(L)'
;MAEIQWHTVFEALLSPCETNRPTKSGSSAQSLHDYIMTSKELPSSGCDDCPVHLAGNLFKLGVDMKDWDFVVALAGNPNVGKSTVFNALTGLRQHTGNWPGKTVARAEGGYEFRDKRFKLVDLPGTYSLLSTTEDEEIARDFLLFGRPDVTVVVVDANRLERNLNLALQVLEITDRVVICLNLMDEARRHGLEVDERRLARDLGVPVVPTSARYDEGLEELVHTIDQVATGKIECKPHRIEYLSRGLKEAVSELTSDIEEQFPGLPNSRWVALRLLDGDTRMRNAVQSGELGELARQVESGAQVGAAA
;
A
#
# COMPACT_ATOMS: atom_id res chain seq x y z
N MET A 1 -10.95 28.81 0.74
CA MET A 1 -10.71 27.50 0.08
C MET A 1 -9.26 27.49 -0.36
N ALA A 2 -8.41 26.75 0.34
CA ALA A 2 -7.02 26.60 -0.08
C ALA A 2 -7.01 25.53 -1.19
N GLU A 3 -6.64 25.92 -2.39
CA GLU A 3 -6.31 24.99 -3.46
C GLU A 3 -5.04 24.21 -3.00
N ILE A 4 -5.19 22.90 -2.90
CA ILE A 4 -4.03 22.03 -2.64
C ILE A 4 -3.11 22.20 -3.83
N GLN A 5 -1.95 22.84 -3.61
CA GLN A 5 -0.92 22.98 -4.65
C GLN A 5 -0.18 21.64 -4.75
N TRP A 6 -0.70 20.75 -5.58
CA TRP A 6 -0.13 19.42 -5.88
C TRP A 6 1.35 19.49 -6.29
N HIS A 7 1.77 20.60 -6.88
CA HIS A 7 3.17 20.86 -7.27
C HIS A 7 4.12 20.83 -6.07
N THR A 8 3.71 21.38 -4.92
CA THR A 8 4.55 21.44 -3.71
C THR A 8 4.69 20.07 -3.03
N VAL A 9 3.59 19.26 -3.06
CA VAL A 9 3.62 17.88 -2.56
C VAL A 9 4.54 17.01 -3.42
N PHE A 10 4.56 17.26 -4.73
CA PHE A 10 5.35 16.50 -5.71
C PHE A 10 6.85 16.85 -5.66
N GLU A 11 7.23 18.11 -5.48
CA GLU A 11 8.63 18.50 -5.30
C GLU A 11 9.25 17.88 -4.05
N ALA A 12 8.45 17.72 -2.98
CA ALA A 12 8.88 17.03 -1.77
C ALA A 12 9.11 15.51 -1.97
N LEU A 13 8.36 14.88 -2.91
CA LEU A 13 8.52 13.47 -3.28
C LEU A 13 9.76 13.21 -4.16
N LEU A 14 10.17 14.20 -4.95
CA LEU A 14 11.28 14.08 -5.90
C LEU A 14 12.55 14.80 -5.46
N SER A 15 12.56 15.50 -4.32
CA SER A 15 13.79 16.12 -3.81
C SER A 15 14.78 15.01 -3.42
N PRO A 16 15.92 14.91 -4.11
CA PRO A 16 16.97 13.99 -3.69
C PRO A 16 17.47 14.48 -2.32
N CYS A 17 17.52 13.58 -1.37
CA CYS A 17 18.20 13.82 -0.10
C CYS A 17 19.66 14.16 -0.42
N GLU A 18 20.03 15.45 -0.34
CA GLU A 18 21.40 15.91 -0.50
C GLU A 18 22.25 15.43 0.70
N THR A 19 22.72 14.20 0.64
CA THR A 19 23.93 13.84 1.39
C THR A 19 24.66 12.71 0.65
N ASN A 20 25.90 13.03 0.24
CA ASN A 20 26.93 12.15 -0.30
C ASN A 20 26.82 11.74 -1.77
N ARG A 21 27.34 12.61 -2.65
CA ARG A 21 27.90 12.16 -3.92
C ARG A 21 29.29 11.54 -3.66
N PRO A 22 29.54 10.28 -3.99
CA PRO A 22 30.89 9.82 -4.23
C PRO A 22 31.36 10.33 -5.59
N THR A 23 32.57 10.86 -5.61
CA THR A 23 33.30 11.32 -6.76
C THR A 23 33.47 10.23 -7.82
N LYS A 24 33.32 10.63 -9.08
CA LYS A 24 33.50 9.83 -10.29
C LYS A 24 34.81 9.04 -10.31
N SER A 25 34.72 7.73 -10.51
CA SER A 25 35.70 6.97 -11.29
C SER A 25 34.94 6.04 -12.21
N GLY A 26 35.28 6.06 -13.50
CA GLY A 26 34.50 5.47 -14.56
C GLY A 26 34.42 3.94 -14.51
N SER A 27 33.24 3.44 -14.75
CA SER A 27 33.02 2.14 -15.36
C SER A 27 31.76 2.25 -16.22
N SER A 28 31.83 1.65 -17.42
CA SER A 28 30.81 1.56 -18.43
C SER A 28 29.43 1.27 -17.84
N ALA A 29 28.43 2.08 -18.16
CA ALA A 29 27.04 1.83 -17.88
C ALA A 29 26.63 0.51 -18.56
N GLN A 30 26.59 -0.59 -17.83
CA GLN A 30 25.83 -1.76 -18.22
C GLN A 30 24.36 -1.35 -18.27
N SER A 31 23.73 -1.61 -19.42
CA SER A 31 22.35 -1.25 -19.63
C SER A 31 21.48 -1.97 -18.58
N LEU A 32 20.42 -1.31 -18.12
CA LEU A 32 19.46 -1.90 -17.21
C LEU A 32 18.87 -3.21 -17.78
N HIS A 33 18.81 -3.27 -19.11
CA HIS A 33 18.42 -4.45 -19.90
C HIS A 33 19.33 -5.66 -19.64
N ASP A 34 20.68 -5.47 -19.59
CA ASP A 34 21.62 -6.55 -19.30
C ASP A 34 21.53 -7.02 -17.85
N TYR A 35 21.06 -6.14 -16.95
CA TYR A 35 20.87 -6.46 -15.55
C TYR A 35 19.64 -7.35 -15.31
N ILE A 36 18.57 -7.13 -16.07
CA ILE A 36 17.31 -7.89 -15.99
C ILE A 36 17.49 -9.28 -16.66
N MET A 37 18.26 -9.37 -17.76
CA MET A 37 18.42 -10.60 -18.53
C MET A 37 19.39 -11.63 -17.92
N THR A 38 20.11 -11.31 -16.84
CA THR A 38 21.04 -12.27 -16.19
C THR A 38 20.37 -13.23 -15.20
N SER A 39 19.08 -13.06 -14.89
CA SER A 39 18.34 -13.98 -13.99
C SER A 39 17.82 -15.20 -14.75
N LYS A 40 18.71 -16.14 -15.12
CA LYS A 40 18.34 -17.40 -15.76
C LYS A 40 18.00 -18.47 -14.73
N GLU A 41 16.83 -19.14 -15.02
CA GLU A 41 16.38 -20.44 -14.54
C GLU A 41 15.77 -20.49 -13.12
N LEU A 42 14.43 -20.36 -13.09
CA LEU A 42 13.57 -20.81 -11.99
C LEU A 42 13.31 -22.32 -12.11
N PRO A 43 13.42 -23.09 -11.02
CA PRO A 43 13.02 -24.50 -11.03
C PRO A 43 11.50 -24.61 -11.11
N SER A 44 11.02 -25.30 -12.15
CA SER A 44 9.62 -25.68 -12.33
C SER A 44 9.31 -26.88 -11.44
N SER A 45 8.48 -26.73 -10.41
CA SER A 45 7.68 -27.85 -9.89
C SER A 45 6.54 -27.40 -8.96
N GLY A 46 5.29 -27.51 -9.40
CA GLY A 46 4.20 -28.20 -8.71
C GLY A 46 3.41 -27.45 -7.66
N CYS A 47 2.12 -27.19 -7.93
CA CYS A 47 1.03 -26.81 -7.01
C CYS A 47 0.82 -25.31 -6.75
N ASP A 48 0.76 -24.51 -7.79
CA ASP A 48 0.65 -23.05 -7.70
C ASP A 48 -0.81 -22.52 -7.64
N ASP A 49 -1.85 -23.38 -7.62
CA ASP A 49 -3.27 -22.98 -7.82
C ASP A 49 -4.13 -22.96 -6.54
N CYS A 50 -3.54 -22.67 -5.38
CA CYS A 50 -4.31 -22.75 -4.13
C CYS A 50 -4.42 -21.40 -3.41
N PRO A 51 -5.61 -21.03 -2.84
CA PRO A 51 -5.76 -19.92 -1.87
C PRO A 51 -4.76 -19.98 -0.72
N VAL A 52 -4.16 -21.15 -0.51
CA VAL A 52 -3.06 -21.42 0.42
C VAL A 52 -1.82 -20.55 0.14
N HIS A 53 -1.55 -20.10 -1.10
CA HIS A 53 -0.35 -19.31 -1.41
C HIS A 53 -0.47 -17.83 -0.98
N LEU A 54 -1.64 -17.21 -1.13
CA LEU A 54 -1.88 -15.86 -0.59
C LEU A 54 -1.80 -15.88 0.95
N ALA A 55 -2.42 -16.90 1.56
CA ALA A 55 -2.26 -17.20 2.98
C ALA A 55 -0.79 -17.50 3.34
N GLY A 56 -0.01 -18.10 2.42
CA GLY A 56 1.41 -18.41 2.59
C GLY A 56 2.29 -17.15 2.68
N ASN A 57 2.03 -16.12 1.89
CA ASN A 57 2.77 -14.86 1.98
C ASN A 57 2.40 -14.06 3.22
N LEU A 58 1.13 -13.98 3.54
CA LEU A 58 0.66 -13.41 4.81
C LEU A 58 1.26 -14.15 5.99
N PHE A 59 1.35 -15.50 5.91
CA PHE A 59 1.98 -16.32 6.94
C PHE A 59 3.49 -16.05 7.07
N LYS A 60 4.23 -15.89 5.95
CA LYS A 60 5.65 -15.46 5.97
C LYS A 60 5.82 -14.08 6.62
N LEU A 61 4.84 -13.19 6.45
CA LEU A 61 4.75 -11.89 7.11
C LEU A 61 4.15 -11.99 8.53
N GLY A 62 3.89 -13.21 9.00
CA GLY A 62 3.43 -13.53 10.34
C GLY A 62 1.92 -13.43 10.56
N VAL A 63 1.11 -13.28 9.52
CA VAL A 63 -0.36 -13.15 9.62
C VAL A 63 -1.04 -14.48 9.31
N ASP A 64 -1.72 -15.07 10.30
CA ASP A 64 -2.48 -16.31 10.14
C ASP A 64 -3.92 -16.00 9.69
N MET A 65 -4.34 -16.63 8.57
CA MET A 65 -5.64 -16.42 7.93
C MET A 65 -6.66 -17.52 8.21
N LYS A 66 -6.33 -18.50 9.05
CA LYS A 66 -7.11 -19.73 9.23
C LYS A 66 -8.60 -19.53 9.49
N ASP A 67 -8.99 -18.45 10.18
CA ASP A 67 -10.37 -18.18 10.59
C ASP A 67 -10.91 -16.85 10.04
N TRP A 68 -10.34 -16.32 8.95
CA TRP A 68 -10.64 -14.98 8.43
C TRP A 68 -10.98 -15.04 6.95
N ASP A 69 -11.98 -14.24 6.54
CA ASP A 69 -12.42 -14.18 5.15
C ASP A 69 -11.66 -13.08 4.38
N PHE A 70 -11.31 -11.99 5.05
CA PHE A 70 -10.61 -10.83 4.45
C PHE A 70 -9.53 -10.28 5.37
N VAL A 71 -8.47 -9.73 4.77
CA VAL A 71 -7.41 -8.97 5.47
C VAL A 71 -7.53 -7.50 5.16
N VAL A 72 -7.53 -6.70 6.20
CA VAL A 72 -7.54 -5.24 6.14
C VAL A 72 -6.25 -4.71 6.74
N ALA A 73 -5.43 -4.02 5.96
CA ALA A 73 -4.27 -3.29 6.45
C ALA A 73 -4.69 -1.90 6.93
N LEU A 74 -4.22 -1.49 8.10
CA LEU A 74 -4.43 -0.15 8.61
C LEU A 74 -3.12 0.62 8.54
N ALA A 75 -3.03 1.57 7.61
CA ALA A 75 -1.89 2.43 7.38
C ALA A 75 -2.18 3.87 7.83
N GLY A 76 -1.16 4.66 8.08
CA GLY A 76 -1.33 6.08 8.41
C GLY A 76 -0.10 6.67 9.08
N ASN A 77 -0.01 7.99 9.06
CA ASN A 77 1.06 8.71 9.71
C ASN A 77 1.01 8.53 11.25
N PRO A 78 2.11 8.76 11.96
CA PRO A 78 2.06 8.84 13.41
C PRO A 78 1.08 9.91 13.91
N ASN A 79 0.33 9.59 14.97
CA ASN A 79 -0.60 10.48 15.66
C ASN A 79 -1.86 10.93 14.88
N VAL A 80 -2.25 10.22 13.82
CA VAL A 80 -3.52 10.46 13.09
C VAL A 80 -4.75 9.78 13.73
N GLY A 81 -4.54 9.13 14.89
CA GLY A 81 -5.59 8.35 15.55
C GLY A 81 -5.75 6.92 15.02
N LYS A 82 -4.74 6.39 14.32
CA LYS A 82 -4.74 5.03 13.76
C LYS A 82 -5.08 3.96 14.82
N SER A 83 -4.39 3.99 15.97
CA SER A 83 -4.67 3.05 17.08
C SER A 83 -6.07 3.24 17.69
N THR A 84 -6.64 4.46 17.64
CA THR A 84 -8.02 4.70 18.08
C THR A 84 -9.01 4.03 17.13
N VAL A 85 -8.81 4.19 15.81
CA VAL A 85 -9.61 3.49 14.78
C VAL A 85 -9.47 1.97 14.93
N PHE A 86 -8.25 1.46 15.08
CA PHE A 86 -7.98 0.04 15.29
C PHE A 86 -8.73 -0.50 16.51
N ASN A 87 -8.63 0.17 17.66
CA ASN A 87 -9.29 -0.24 18.90
C ASN A 87 -10.82 -0.19 18.79
N ALA A 88 -11.35 0.84 18.13
CA ALA A 88 -12.78 0.99 17.93
C ALA A 88 -13.37 -0.10 17.04
N LEU A 89 -12.63 -0.55 16.00
CA LEU A 89 -13.07 -1.62 15.11
C LEU A 89 -12.89 -3.00 15.73
N THR A 90 -11.81 -3.27 16.46
CA THR A 90 -11.47 -4.61 16.96
C THR A 90 -11.97 -4.87 18.40
N GLY A 91 -12.32 -3.82 19.12
CA GLY A 91 -12.65 -3.91 20.55
C GLY A 91 -11.45 -4.42 21.36
N LEU A 92 -11.74 -5.35 22.32
CA LEU A 92 -10.70 -5.97 23.17
C LEU A 92 -10.06 -7.22 22.56
N ARG A 93 -10.44 -7.61 21.34
CA ARG A 93 -9.94 -8.82 20.66
C ARG A 93 -8.69 -8.49 19.84
N GLN A 94 -7.57 -8.28 20.53
CA GLN A 94 -6.29 -7.92 19.92
C GLN A 94 -5.21 -8.92 20.29
N HIS A 95 -4.35 -9.23 19.34
CA HIS A 95 -3.11 -9.95 19.55
C HIS A 95 -1.94 -9.02 19.25
N THR A 96 -0.99 -8.94 20.16
CA THR A 96 0.23 -8.17 19.98
C THR A 96 1.41 -9.12 19.85
N GLY A 97 2.33 -8.80 18.96
CA GLY A 97 3.56 -9.54 18.72
C GLY A 97 4.61 -8.62 18.09
N ASN A 98 5.63 -9.19 17.51
CA ASN A 98 6.58 -8.45 16.69
C ASN A 98 6.48 -8.90 15.25
N TRP A 99 6.85 -8.01 14.34
CA TRP A 99 7.03 -8.39 12.94
C TRP A 99 8.15 -9.44 12.82
N PRO A 100 8.02 -10.46 11.94
CA PRO A 100 9.01 -11.52 11.81
C PRO A 100 10.41 -10.98 11.55
N GLY A 101 11.37 -11.34 12.40
CA GLY A 101 12.76 -10.90 12.27
C GLY A 101 13.02 -9.42 12.58
N LYS A 102 12.03 -8.71 13.13
CA LYS A 102 12.11 -7.27 13.43
C LYS A 102 11.79 -7.01 14.91
N THR A 103 12.25 -5.85 15.41
CA THR A 103 11.96 -5.40 16.79
C THR A 103 10.67 -4.57 16.89
N VAL A 104 10.06 -4.27 15.76
CA VAL A 104 8.86 -3.44 15.64
C VAL A 104 7.62 -4.23 16.08
N ALA A 105 6.82 -3.60 16.94
CA ALA A 105 5.58 -4.18 17.43
C ALA A 105 4.52 -4.30 16.32
N ARG A 106 3.77 -5.41 16.33
CA ARG A 106 2.65 -5.70 15.45
C ARG A 106 1.40 -5.88 16.29
N ALA A 107 0.32 -5.23 15.92
CA ALA A 107 -1.00 -5.47 16.48
C ALA A 107 -1.93 -6.05 15.41
N GLU A 108 -2.63 -7.10 15.77
CA GLU A 108 -3.66 -7.75 14.96
C GLU A 108 -4.94 -7.84 15.76
N GLY A 109 -6.05 -7.69 15.08
CA GLY A 109 -7.36 -7.86 15.66
C GLY A 109 -8.35 -8.27 14.58
N GLY A 110 -9.64 -8.23 14.90
CA GLY A 110 -10.62 -8.48 13.89
C GLY A 110 -12.03 -8.15 14.35
N TYR A 111 -12.92 -8.07 13.37
CA TYR A 111 -14.34 -7.83 13.57
C TYR A 111 -15.17 -8.69 12.62
N GLU A 112 -16.43 -8.83 12.94
CA GLU A 112 -17.42 -9.53 12.10
C GLU A 112 -18.40 -8.50 11.55
N PHE A 113 -18.69 -8.59 10.25
CA PHE A 113 -19.69 -7.75 9.59
C PHE A 113 -20.41 -8.56 8.50
N ARG A 114 -21.75 -8.65 8.59
CA ARG A 114 -22.61 -9.38 7.63
C ARG A 114 -22.11 -10.79 7.32
N ASP A 115 -21.93 -11.59 8.36
CA ASP A 115 -21.47 -12.99 8.29
C ASP A 115 -20.06 -13.19 7.70
N LYS A 116 -19.26 -12.13 7.64
CA LYS A 116 -17.86 -12.15 7.19
C LYS A 116 -16.93 -11.72 8.30
N ARG A 117 -15.76 -12.34 8.35
CA ARG A 117 -14.72 -12.08 9.35
C ARG A 117 -13.56 -11.33 8.71
N PHE A 118 -13.31 -10.14 9.22
CA PHE A 118 -12.27 -9.24 8.77
C PHE A 118 -11.11 -9.24 9.76
N LYS A 119 -9.93 -9.63 9.29
CA LYS A 119 -8.70 -9.51 10.07
C LYS A 119 -8.09 -8.14 9.82
N LEU A 120 -7.88 -7.39 10.89
CA LEU A 120 -7.27 -6.07 10.86
C LEU A 120 -5.81 -6.19 11.29
N VAL A 121 -4.89 -5.69 10.46
CA VAL A 121 -3.46 -5.66 10.75
C VAL A 121 -3.01 -4.20 10.84
N ASP A 122 -2.52 -3.79 12.01
CA ASP A 122 -2.01 -2.44 12.24
C ASP A 122 -0.58 -2.33 11.73
N LEU A 123 -0.37 -1.54 10.69
CA LEU A 123 0.96 -1.27 10.16
C LEU A 123 1.67 -0.20 10.99
N PRO A 124 3.01 -0.22 11.06
CA PRO A 124 3.77 0.85 11.72
C PRO A 124 3.39 2.23 11.17
N GLY A 125 3.32 3.23 12.05
CA GLY A 125 3.02 4.60 11.65
C GLY A 125 4.19 5.22 10.91
N THR A 126 4.02 5.52 9.63
CA THR A 126 5.07 6.04 8.76
C THR A 126 4.65 7.31 8.04
N TYR A 127 5.60 8.11 7.59
CA TYR A 127 5.33 9.29 6.77
C TYR A 127 5.49 9.01 5.28
N SER A 128 6.17 7.93 4.93
CA SER A 128 6.40 7.51 3.54
C SER A 128 6.61 5.99 3.45
N LEU A 129 6.67 5.46 2.24
CA LEU A 129 7.00 4.07 1.92
C LEU A 129 8.33 3.96 1.17
N LEU A 130 9.21 4.95 1.33
CA LEU A 130 10.48 5.04 0.58
C LEU A 130 11.62 4.19 1.20
N SER A 131 11.35 3.45 2.29
CA SER A 131 12.28 2.48 2.91
C SER A 131 13.55 3.08 3.48
N THR A 132 13.45 4.23 4.11
CA THR A 132 14.54 4.84 4.86
C THR A 132 14.60 4.35 6.30
N THR A 133 13.47 3.85 6.82
CA THR A 133 13.34 3.29 8.18
C THR A 133 12.78 1.87 8.15
N GLU A 134 12.99 1.12 9.25
CA GLU A 134 12.45 -0.23 9.41
C GLU A 134 10.91 -0.25 9.37
N ASP A 135 10.26 0.77 9.93
CA ASP A 135 8.80 0.94 9.92
C ASP A 135 8.27 1.13 8.50
N GLU A 136 8.94 1.94 7.68
CA GLU A 136 8.58 2.16 6.28
C GLU A 136 8.78 0.89 5.43
N GLU A 137 9.86 0.16 5.67
CA GLU A 137 10.12 -1.11 5.01
C GLU A 137 9.02 -2.14 5.30
N ILE A 138 8.65 -2.30 6.58
CA ILE A 138 7.59 -3.22 7.00
C ILE A 138 6.24 -2.85 6.35
N ALA A 139 5.85 -1.58 6.45
CA ALA A 139 4.58 -1.11 5.89
C ALA A 139 4.53 -1.33 4.37
N ARG A 140 5.59 -0.98 3.66
CA ARG A 140 5.72 -1.18 2.22
C ARG A 140 5.66 -2.66 1.84
N ASP A 141 6.49 -3.49 2.48
CA ASP A 141 6.58 -4.92 2.16
C ASP A 141 5.26 -5.65 2.45
N PHE A 142 4.54 -5.24 3.50
CA PHE A 142 3.20 -5.77 3.76
C PHE A 142 2.19 -5.42 2.65
N LEU A 143 2.20 -4.19 2.18
CA LEU A 143 1.30 -3.76 1.10
C LEU A 143 1.63 -4.45 -0.24
N LEU A 144 2.91 -4.61 -0.54
CA LEU A 144 3.38 -5.24 -1.79
C LEU A 144 3.21 -6.75 -1.79
N PHE A 145 3.74 -7.40 -0.78
CA PHE A 145 3.87 -8.87 -0.73
C PHE A 145 2.74 -9.53 0.04
N GLY A 146 2.19 -8.87 1.06
CA GLY A 146 1.02 -9.35 1.82
C GLY A 146 -0.30 -9.18 1.07
N ARG A 147 -0.40 -8.17 0.20
CA ARG A 147 -1.57 -7.88 -0.64
C ARG A 147 -2.89 -7.95 0.12
N PRO A 148 -3.10 -7.10 1.12
CA PRO A 148 -4.35 -7.08 1.86
C PRO A 148 -5.55 -6.83 0.92
N ASP A 149 -6.72 -7.41 1.28
CA ASP A 149 -7.95 -7.23 0.50
C ASP A 149 -8.41 -5.78 0.48
N VAL A 150 -8.12 -5.02 1.54
CA VAL A 150 -8.35 -3.59 1.62
C VAL A 150 -7.24 -2.94 2.42
N THR A 151 -6.77 -1.78 1.97
CA THR A 151 -5.89 -0.90 2.74
C THR A 151 -6.68 0.32 3.20
N VAL A 152 -6.86 0.48 4.51
CA VAL A 152 -7.44 1.68 5.10
C VAL A 152 -6.31 2.64 5.45
N VAL A 153 -6.29 3.81 4.82
CA VAL A 153 -5.31 4.86 5.12
C VAL A 153 -5.96 5.89 6.02
N VAL A 154 -5.52 5.95 7.28
CA VAL A 154 -6.00 6.94 8.25
C VAL A 154 -5.26 8.24 8.07
N VAL A 155 -6.00 9.31 7.80
CA VAL A 155 -5.48 10.66 7.60
C VAL A 155 -6.09 11.65 8.59
N ASP A 156 -5.31 12.61 9.05
CA ASP A 156 -5.76 13.68 9.94
C ASP A 156 -6.39 14.81 9.13
N ALA A 157 -7.67 15.09 9.36
CA ALA A 157 -8.43 16.14 8.69
C ALA A 157 -7.82 17.55 8.90
N ASN A 158 -7.10 17.78 10.00
CA ASN A 158 -6.45 19.06 10.29
C ASN A 158 -5.13 19.24 9.51
N ARG A 159 -4.54 18.15 8.99
CA ARG A 159 -3.20 18.15 8.37
C ARG A 159 -3.17 17.33 7.08
N LEU A 160 -4.16 17.53 6.22
CA LEU A 160 -4.34 16.76 4.99
C LEU A 160 -3.11 16.76 4.09
N GLU A 161 -2.50 17.92 3.83
CA GLU A 161 -1.34 18.04 2.94
C GLU A 161 -0.21 17.06 3.33
N ARG A 162 0.09 17.01 4.62
CA ARG A 162 1.14 16.11 5.12
C ARG A 162 0.75 14.64 5.05
N ASN A 163 -0.52 14.34 5.30
CA ASN A 163 -1.00 12.95 5.37
C ASN A 163 -1.27 12.36 4.00
N LEU A 164 -1.68 13.19 3.04
CA LEU A 164 -1.93 12.75 1.67
C LEU A 164 -0.67 12.22 0.97
N ASN A 165 0.53 12.63 1.39
CA ASN A 165 1.77 12.10 0.85
C ASN A 165 1.85 10.57 0.99
N LEU A 166 1.57 10.02 2.18
CA LEU A 166 1.53 8.57 2.39
C LEU A 166 0.37 7.94 1.61
N ALA A 167 -0.82 8.57 1.62
CA ALA A 167 -1.99 8.06 0.90
C ALA A 167 -1.71 7.91 -0.60
N LEU A 168 -1.08 8.90 -1.23
CA LEU A 168 -0.71 8.85 -2.65
C LEU A 168 0.29 7.73 -2.94
N GLN A 169 1.27 7.49 -2.05
CA GLN A 169 2.20 6.37 -2.21
C GLN A 169 1.52 5.01 -2.08
N VAL A 170 0.54 4.88 -1.18
CA VAL A 170 -0.28 3.66 -1.07
C VAL A 170 -1.09 3.44 -2.35
N LEU A 171 -1.69 4.50 -2.91
CA LEU A 171 -2.45 4.44 -4.17
C LEU A 171 -1.60 4.06 -5.39
N GLU A 172 -0.29 4.28 -5.35
CA GLU A 172 0.63 3.78 -6.38
C GLU A 172 0.86 2.26 -6.26
N ILE A 173 0.69 1.68 -5.05
CA ILE A 173 0.93 0.26 -4.79
C ILE A 173 -0.34 -0.58 -4.99
N THR A 174 -1.50 -0.11 -4.53
CA THR A 174 -2.75 -0.88 -4.55
C THR A 174 -3.95 -0.04 -4.94
N ASP A 175 -4.90 -0.67 -5.64
CA ASP A 175 -6.16 -0.03 -6.01
C ASP A 175 -7.25 -0.18 -4.94
N ARG A 176 -7.11 -1.13 -4.01
CA ARG A 176 -8.10 -1.43 -2.97
C ARG A 176 -7.87 -0.59 -1.72
N VAL A 177 -8.21 0.69 -1.81
CA VAL A 177 -7.95 1.67 -0.75
C VAL A 177 -9.23 2.34 -0.28
N VAL A 178 -9.33 2.56 1.03
CA VAL A 178 -10.33 3.41 1.68
C VAL A 178 -9.59 4.47 2.50
N ILE A 179 -9.90 5.73 2.29
CA ILE A 179 -9.37 6.82 3.13
C ILE A 179 -10.28 7.02 4.33
N CYS A 180 -9.75 6.77 5.52
CA CYS A 180 -10.39 7.12 6.78
C CYS A 180 -9.97 8.54 7.18
N LEU A 181 -10.82 9.53 6.88
CA LEU A 181 -10.59 10.93 7.21
C LEU A 181 -10.95 11.18 8.68
N ASN A 182 -9.98 10.98 9.56
CA ASN A 182 -10.18 11.00 11.00
C ASN A 182 -9.95 12.39 11.62
N LEU A 183 -10.31 12.52 12.92
CA LEU A 183 -10.23 13.77 13.71
C LEU A 183 -11.14 14.89 13.17
N MET A 184 -12.28 14.52 12.58
CA MET A 184 -13.26 15.48 12.06
C MET A 184 -13.86 16.37 13.17
N ASP A 185 -13.94 15.87 14.40
CA ASP A 185 -14.33 16.66 15.57
C ASP A 185 -13.33 17.78 15.88
N GLU A 186 -12.04 17.53 15.70
CA GLU A 186 -11.00 18.55 15.87
C GLU A 186 -11.01 19.56 14.72
N ALA A 187 -11.17 19.08 13.48
CA ALA A 187 -11.28 19.94 12.30
C ALA A 187 -12.47 20.92 12.46
N ARG A 188 -13.65 20.42 12.85
CA ARG A 188 -14.84 21.27 13.13
C ARG A 188 -14.56 22.29 14.23
N ARG A 189 -13.86 21.92 15.31
CA ARG A 189 -13.49 22.86 16.38
C ARG A 189 -12.54 23.96 15.92
N HIS A 190 -11.69 23.67 14.94
CA HIS A 190 -10.78 24.64 14.33
C HIS A 190 -11.42 25.44 13.18
N GLY A 191 -12.70 25.21 12.88
CA GLY A 191 -13.40 25.88 11.79
C GLY A 191 -12.93 25.43 10.41
N LEU A 192 -12.34 24.25 10.31
CA LEU A 192 -11.92 23.65 9.04
C LEU A 192 -13.09 22.86 8.45
N GLU A 193 -13.40 23.15 7.20
CA GLU A 193 -14.35 22.38 6.39
C GLU A 193 -13.57 21.58 5.34
N VAL A 194 -13.77 20.28 5.33
CA VAL A 194 -13.18 19.38 4.34
C VAL A 194 -14.29 18.86 3.44
N ASP A 195 -14.14 19.04 2.13
CA ASP A 195 -15.03 18.45 1.13
C ASP A 195 -14.59 17.00 0.83
N GLU A 196 -15.13 16.05 1.61
CA GLU A 196 -14.80 14.62 1.48
C GLU A 196 -15.21 14.07 0.11
N ARG A 197 -16.27 14.59 -0.51
CA ARG A 197 -16.74 14.15 -1.84
C ARG A 197 -15.79 14.59 -2.94
N ARG A 198 -15.26 15.81 -2.82
CA ARG A 198 -14.24 16.31 -3.74
C ARG A 198 -12.96 15.50 -3.57
N LEU A 199 -12.54 15.27 -2.33
CA LEU A 199 -11.35 14.48 -2.03
C LEU A 199 -11.47 13.05 -2.59
N ALA A 200 -12.63 12.40 -2.45
CA ALA A 200 -12.88 11.07 -3.02
C ALA A 200 -12.79 11.07 -4.56
N ARG A 201 -13.34 12.10 -5.22
CA ARG A 201 -13.22 12.23 -6.68
C ARG A 201 -11.78 12.47 -7.11
N ASP A 202 -11.05 13.34 -6.40
CA ASP A 202 -9.67 13.72 -6.74
C ASP A 202 -8.69 12.56 -6.51
N LEU A 203 -8.97 11.68 -5.53
CA LEU A 203 -8.16 10.49 -5.27
C LEU A 203 -8.62 9.25 -6.07
N GLY A 204 -9.88 9.20 -6.50
CA GLY A 204 -10.47 8.04 -7.18
C GLY A 204 -10.78 6.85 -6.27
N VAL A 205 -10.87 7.07 -4.96
CA VAL A 205 -11.16 6.07 -3.93
C VAL A 205 -12.15 6.60 -2.88
N PRO A 206 -12.89 5.74 -2.17
CA PRO A 206 -13.78 6.16 -1.10
C PRO A 206 -13.06 6.93 0.01
N VAL A 207 -13.70 7.99 0.49
CA VAL A 207 -13.27 8.78 1.65
C VAL A 207 -14.39 8.77 2.68
N VAL A 208 -14.11 8.29 3.88
CA VAL A 208 -15.08 8.21 4.98
C VAL A 208 -14.65 9.13 6.10
N PRO A 209 -15.43 10.20 6.40
CA PRO A 209 -15.17 11.09 7.51
C PRO A 209 -15.46 10.39 8.84
N THR A 210 -14.51 10.47 9.78
CA THR A 210 -14.61 9.79 11.09
C THR A 210 -14.17 10.69 12.23
N SER A 211 -14.75 10.45 13.40
CA SER A 211 -14.25 10.91 14.70
C SER A 211 -14.17 9.68 15.60
N ALA A 212 -13.14 8.85 15.39
CA ALA A 212 -13.04 7.52 15.98
C ALA A 212 -13.12 7.51 17.51
N ARG A 213 -12.75 8.60 18.18
CA ARG A 213 -12.89 8.76 19.63
C ARG A 213 -14.34 8.79 20.09
N TYR A 214 -15.27 9.19 19.24
CA TYR A 214 -16.69 9.32 19.52
C TYR A 214 -17.54 8.31 18.75
N ASP A 215 -16.92 7.32 18.15
CA ASP A 215 -17.55 6.29 17.30
C ASP A 215 -18.30 6.85 16.07
N GLU A 216 -18.07 8.13 15.71
CA GLU A 216 -18.68 8.74 14.52
C GLU A 216 -18.04 8.23 13.24
N GLY A 217 -18.87 7.81 12.27
CA GLY A 217 -18.43 7.37 10.94
C GLY A 217 -17.84 5.96 10.88
N LEU A 218 -17.71 5.23 11.99
CA LEU A 218 -17.12 3.89 12.01
C LEU A 218 -18.01 2.85 11.34
N GLU A 219 -19.33 2.95 11.47
CA GLU A 219 -20.26 2.04 10.78
C GLU A 219 -20.15 2.20 9.26
N GLU A 220 -20.06 3.45 8.77
CA GLU A 220 -19.87 3.75 7.35
C GLU A 220 -18.50 3.24 6.87
N LEU A 221 -17.45 3.38 7.70
CA LEU A 221 -16.12 2.86 7.40
C LEU A 221 -16.14 1.34 7.21
N VAL A 222 -16.74 0.59 8.15
CA VAL A 222 -16.87 -0.87 8.07
C VAL A 222 -17.67 -1.29 6.84
N HIS A 223 -18.78 -0.59 6.56
CA HIS A 223 -19.59 -0.85 5.36
C HIS A 223 -18.80 -0.62 4.08
N THR A 224 -18.04 0.46 4.00
CA THR A 224 -17.20 0.80 2.84
C THR A 224 -16.07 -0.21 2.65
N ILE A 225 -15.44 -0.66 3.74
CA ILE A 225 -14.44 -1.74 3.70
C ILE A 225 -15.06 -3.03 3.12
N ASP A 226 -16.26 -3.46 3.57
CA ASP A 226 -16.96 -4.62 3.00
C ASP A 226 -17.22 -4.45 1.50
N GLN A 227 -17.63 -3.27 1.07
CA GLN A 227 -17.91 -3.02 -0.34
C GLN A 227 -16.66 -3.08 -1.22
N VAL A 228 -15.52 -2.56 -0.75
CA VAL A 228 -14.24 -2.64 -1.47
C VAL A 228 -13.69 -4.07 -1.44
N ALA A 229 -13.71 -4.74 -0.27
CA ALA A 229 -13.24 -6.11 -0.13
C ALA A 229 -13.99 -7.09 -1.05
N THR A 230 -15.32 -6.90 -1.20
CA THR A 230 -16.17 -7.74 -2.04
C THR A 230 -16.25 -7.31 -3.50
N GLY A 231 -15.51 -6.27 -3.90
CA GLY A 231 -15.53 -5.75 -5.27
C GLY A 231 -16.82 -5.03 -5.69
N LYS A 232 -17.72 -4.70 -4.74
CA LYS A 232 -18.93 -3.91 -5.01
C LYS A 232 -18.60 -2.45 -5.34
N ILE A 233 -17.51 -1.93 -4.77
CA ILE A 233 -16.90 -0.67 -5.15
C ILE A 233 -15.59 -0.99 -5.86
N GLU A 234 -15.51 -0.63 -7.13
CA GLU A 234 -14.28 -0.64 -7.90
C GLU A 234 -13.58 0.70 -7.73
N CYS A 235 -12.45 0.68 -7.04
CA CYS A 235 -11.62 1.88 -6.89
C CYS A 235 -10.82 2.15 -8.17
N LYS A 236 -10.70 3.43 -8.53
CA LYS A 236 -9.91 3.89 -9.69
C LYS A 236 -8.97 5.00 -9.27
N PRO A 237 -7.88 4.66 -8.57
CA PRO A 237 -6.96 5.65 -8.04
C PRO A 237 -6.41 6.57 -9.11
N HIS A 238 -6.47 7.87 -8.87
CA HIS A 238 -5.82 8.84 -9.72
C HIS A 238 -4.33 8.91 -9.34
N ARG A 239 -3.50 8.25 -10.13
CA ARG A 239 -2.04 8.26 -9.97
C ARG A 239 -1.45 9.54 -10.52
N ILE A 240 -0.35 9.99 -9.90
CA ILE A 240 0.30 11.24 -10.29
C ILE A 240 1.00 11.06 -11.65
N GLU A 241 0.61 11.87 -12.65
CA GLU A 241 1.16 11.81 -14.00
C GLU A 241 2.20 12.90 -14.32
N TYR A 242 2.58 13.75 -13.33
CA TYR A 242 3.47 14.89 -13.55
C TYR A 242 4.96 14.51 -13.64
N LEU A 243 5.27 13.57 -14.51
CA LEU A 243 6.65 13.20 -14.79
C LEU A 243 7.16 13.98 -16.01
N SER A 244 8.44 14.35 -16.03
CA SER A 244 9.08 14.87 -17.23
C SER A 244 8.93 13.85 -18.37
N ARG A 245 8.93 14.31 -19.64
CA ARG A 245 8.75 13.42 -20.80
C ARG A 245 9.73 12.25 -20.79
N GLY A 246 11.02 12.51 -20.54
CA GLY A 246 12.03 11.45 -20.48
C GLY A 246 11.82 10.46 -19.33
N LEU A 247 11.32 10.92 -18.17
CA LEU A 247 10.99 10.03 -17.05
C LEU A 247 9.74 9.20 -17.34
N LYS A 248 8.72 9.78 -18.01
CA LYS A 248 7.54 9.03 -18.46
C LYS A 248 7.92 7.91 -19.41
N GLU A 249 8.77 8.21 -20.39
CA GLU A 249 9.27 7.24 -21.37
C GLU A 249 10.04 6.11 -20.66
N ALA A 250 10.97 6.44 -19.77
CA ALA A 250 11.75 5.46 -19.01
C ALA A 250 10.88 4.58 -18.08
N VAL A 251 9.91 5.19 -17.38
CA VAL A 251 8.96 4.44 -16.53
C VAL A 251 8.09 3.52 -17.37
N SER A 252 7.60 3.99 -18.53
CA SER A 252 6.76 3.20 -19.42
C SER A 252 7.51 2.00 -20.00
N GLU A 253 8.75 2.21 -20.48
CA GLU A 253 9.61 1.17 -21.00
C GLU A 253 9.90 0.10 -19.94
N LEU A 254 10.40 0.53 -18.77
CA LEU A 254 10.70 -0.40 -17.68
C LEU A 254 9.46 -1.10 -17.13
N THR A 255 8.30 -0.44 -17.11
CA THR A 255 7.03 -1.07 -16.73
C THR A 255 6.69 -2.20 -17.68
N SER A 256 6.81 -1.96 -19.00
CA SER A 256 6.56 -2.98 -20.03
C SER A 256 7.52 -4.16 -19.90
N ASP A 257 8.81 -3.92 -19.64
CA ASP A 257 9.81 -4.96 -19.43
C ASP A 257 9.48 -5.82 -18.18
N ILE A 258 9.03 -5.18 -17.10
CA ILE A 258 8.61 -5.86 -15.87
C ILE A 258 7.36 -6.69 -16.13
N GLU A 259 6.36 -6.18 -16.86
CA GLU A 259 5.13 -6.89 -17.19
C GLU A 259 5.39 -8.09 -18.13
N GLU A 260 6.34 -7.98 -19.04
CA GLU A 260 6.77 -9.09 -19.89
C GLU A 260 7.48 -10.18 -19.08
N GLN A 261 8.35 -9.78 -18.14
CA GLN A 261 9.11 -10.72 -17.32
C GLN A 261 8.27 -11.32 -16.18
N PHE A 262 7.33 -10.55 -15.62
CA PHE A 262 6.46 -10.94 -14.52
C PHE A 262 4.98 -10.67 -14.89
N PRO A 263 4.38 -11.45 -15.81
CA PRO A 263 2.99 -11.26 -16.22
C PRO A 263 2.04 -11.27 -15.01
N GLY A 264 1.06 -10.36 -15.01
CA GLY A 264 0.08 -10.28 -13.91
C GLY A 264 0.55 -9.55 -12.66
N LEU A 265 1.77 -8.99 -12.61
CA LEU A 265 2.22 -8.18 -11.49
C LEU A 265 1.40 -6.87 -11.40
N PRO A 266 0.57 -6.65 -10.36
CA PRO A 266 -0.42 -5.57 -10.35
C PRO A 266 0.17 -4.17 -10.10
N ASN A 267 1.40 -4.11 -9.66
CA ASN A 267 2.10 -2.87 -9.27
C ASN A 267 3.41 -2.66 -10.04
N SER A 268 3.49 -3.17 -11.25
CA SER A 268 4.67 -3.10 -12.13
C SER A 268 5.19 -1.67 -12.30
N ARG A 269 4.30 -0.69 -12.48
CA ARG A 269 4.67 0.73 -12.58
C ARG A 269 5.35 1.25 -11.30
N TRP A 270 4.87 0.88 -10.14
CA TRP A 270 5.49 1.28 -8.87
C TRP A 270 6.88 0.65 -8.72
N VAL A 271 7.00 -0.64 -9.06
CA VAL A 271 8.30 -1.35 -9.06
C VAL A 271 9.28 -0.67 -10.02
N ALA A 272 8.84 -0.30 -11.22
CA ALA A 272 9.65 0.45 -12.19
C ALA A 272 10.16 1.77 -11.61
N LEU A 273 9.30 2.55 -10.98
CA LEU A 273 9.68 3.80 -10.31
C LEU A 273 10.74 3.58 -9.22
N ARG A 274 10.58 2.54 -8.41
CA ARG A 274 11.54 2.22 -7.33
C ARG A 274 12.90 1.73 -7.87
N LEU A 275 12.89 0.94 -8.95
CA LEU A 275 14.12 0.51 -9.62
C LEU A 275 14.89 1.68 -10.23
N LEU A 276 14.19 2.62 -10.87
CA LEU A 276 14.77 3.86 -11.42
C LEU A 276 15.37 4.75 -10.33
N ASP A 277 14.75 4.77 -9.15
CA ASP A 277 15.25 5.50 -7.97
C ASP A 277 16.43 4.77 -7.27
N GLY A 278 16.76 3.56 -7.71
CA GLY A 278 17.90 2.80 -7.18
C GLY A 278 17.58 2.00 -5.91
N ASP A 279 16.31 1.72 -5.63
CA ASP A 279 15.88 0.94 -4.45
C ASP A 279 16.52 -0.45 -4.44
N THR A 280 17.37 -0.70 -3.44
CA THR A 280 18.13 -1.96 -3.32
C THR A 280 17.22 -3.13 -2.95
N ARG A 281 16.14 -2.90 -2.18
CA ARG A 281 15.17 -3.95 -1.80
C ARG A 281 14.39 -4.43 -3.03
N MET A 282 13.92 -3.50 -3.87
CA MET A 282 13.24 -3.86 -5.12
C MET A 282 14.17 -4.57 -6.09
N ARG A 283 15.41 -4.14 -6.18
CA ARG A 283 16.43 -4.82 -6.97
C ARG A 283 16.63 -6.27 -6.52
N ASN A 284 16.73 -6.49 -5.21
CA ASN A 284 16.86 -7.83 -4.63
C ASN A 284 15.61 -8.67 -4.87
N ALA A 285 14.40 -8.10 -4.78
CA ALA A 285 13.14 -8.79 -5.05
C ALA A 285 13.02 -9.25 -6.52
N VAL A 286 13.52 -8.45 -7.47
CA VAL A 286 13.67 -8.88 -8.88
C VAL A 286 14.61 -10.05 -8.99
N GLN A 287 15.81 -9.96 -8.37
CA GLN A 287 16.86 -10.99 -8.48
C GLN A 287 16.50 -12.31 -7.79
N SER A 288 15.80 -12.25 -6.66
CA SER A 288 15.39 -13.46 -5.90
C SER A 288 14.19 -14.18 -6.52
N GLY A 289 13.53 -13.56 -7.51
CA GLY A 289 12.30 -14.09 -8.10
C GLY A 289 11.02 -13.84 -7.26
N GLU A 290 11.12 -13.10 -6.17
CA GLU A 290 9.99 -12.78 -5.28
C GLU A 290 8.84 -12.07 -6.02
N LEU A 291 9.17 -11.20 -7.00
CA LEU A 291 8.17 -10.56 -7.87
C LEU A 291 7.47 -11.57 -8.79
N GLY A 292 8.16 -12.61 -9.23
CA GLY A 292 7.56 -13.68 -10.04
C GLY A 292 6.59 -14.55 -9.23
N GLU A 293 6.88 -14.79 -7.96
CA GLU A 293 5.94 -15.47 -7.04
C GLU A 293 4.66 -14.62 -6.86
N LEU A 294 4.81 -13.31 -6.71
CA LEU A 294 3.70 -12.37 -6.63
C LEU A 294 2.82 -12.34 -7.89
N ALA A 295 3.44 -12.28 -9.06
CA ALA A 295 2.74 -12.23 -10.35
C ALA A 295 1.85 -13.48 -10.55
N ARG A 296 2.40 -14.66 -10.30
CA ARG A 296 1.68 -15.93 -10.41
C ARG A 296 0.45 -16.04 -9.49
N GLN A 297 0.51 -15.42 -8.32
CA GLN A 297 -0.61 -15.41 -7.36
C GLN A 297 -1.80 -14.58 -7.85
N VAL A 298 -1.56 -13.55 -8.66
CA VAL A 298 -2.64 -12.72 -9.24
C VAL A 298 -3.42 -13.49 -10.30
N GLU A 299 -2.71 -14.24 -11.15
CA GLU A 299 -3.35 -15.02 -12.22
C GLU A 299 -4.26 -16.11 -11.66
N SER A 300 -3.85 -16.78 -10.57
CA SER A 300 -4.67 -17.82 -9.93
C SER A 300 -5.90 -17.27 -9.21
N GLY A 301 -5.80 -16.10 -8.58
CA GLY A 301 -6.95 -15.43 -7.92
C GLY A 301 -8.02 -14.91 -8.89
N ALA A 302 -7.62 -14.48 -10.09
CA ALA A 302 -8.54 -13.98 -11.10
C ALA A 302 -9.42 -15.07 -11.72
N GLN A 303 -8.96 -16.32 -11.78
CA GLN A 303 -9.72 -17.45 -12.35
C GLN A 303 -10.82 -17.96 -11.42
N VAL A 304 -10.67 -17.81 -10.10
CA VAL A 304 -11.68 -18.23 -9.12
C VAL A 304 -12.86 -17.23 -9.06
N GLY A 305 -12.62 -15.94 -9.30
CA GLY A 305 -13.66 -14.91 -9.33
C GLY A 305 -14.53 -14.91 -10.59
N ALA A 306 -14.10 -15.58 -11.67
CA ALA A 306 -14.85 -15.67 -12.94
C ALA A 306 -15.75 -16.90 -13.02
N ALA A 307 -15.71 -17.81 -12.05
CA ALA A 307 -16.47 -19.08 -12.03
C ALA A 307 -17.52 -19.16 -10.88
N ALA A 308 -17.80 -18.04 -10.18
CA ALA A 308 -18.78 -17.98 -9.10
C ALA A 308 -20.03 -17.15 -9.48
#